data_68b1e41b211c5c29568f780e79822ee9
#
_entry.id   68b1e41b211c5c29568f780e79822ee9
#
_cell.length_a   1.000
_cell.length_b   1.000
_cell.length_c   1.000
_cell.angle_alpha   90.00
_cell.angle_beta   90.00
_cell.angle_gamma   90.00
#
_symmetry.space_group_name_H-M   'P 1'
#
loop_
_entity.id
_entity.type
_entity.pdbx_description
1 polymer ?
#
loop_
_entity_poly.entity_id
_entity_poly.type
_entity_poly.pdbx_seq_one_letter_code
_entity_poly.pdbx_strand_id
1 'polypeptide(L)'
;VVDDDVSVSDVWSAADVGEAISPDGTPNQIEGGMIQVISWSLTEKISFAGGQNLTQNWDDYPILKFSEVPCMQTRLIGPQDAPPLGAGEISSGPAGAAVVNTVRHVLGVVTDRLPLSRHAFVALLS
;
A
#
# COMPACT_ATOMS: atom_id res chain seq x y z
N VAL A 1 8.46 9.39 -10.24
CA VAL A 1 9.78 9.07 -9.66
C VAL A 1 10.52 10.40 -9.53
N VAL A 2 10.74 10.84 -8.32
CA VAL A 2 11.53 12.05 -8.01
C VAL A 2 12.76 11.56 -7.26
N ASP A 3 13.94 11.97 -7.69
CA ASP A 3 15.23 11.64 -7.07
C ASP A 3 15.51 10.13 -6.89
N ASP A 4 15.20 9.31 -7.89
CA ASP A 4 15.37 7.84 -7.88
C ASP A 4 14.55 7.11 -6.79
N ASP A 5 13.54 7.75 -6.22
CA ASP A 5 12.65 7.14 -5.24
C ASP A 5 11.23 7.00 -5.78
N VAL A 6 10.49 6.01 -5.30
CA VAL A 6 9.09 5.78 -5.66
C VAL A 6 8.20 6.38 -4.59
N SER A 7 7.37 7.31 -4.98
CA SER A 7 6.31 7.83 -4.14
C SER A 7 4.94 7.66 -4.81
N VAL A 8 3.93 7.43 -4.00
CA VAL A 8 2.54 7.42 -4.45
C VAL A 8 1.94 8.78 -4.10
N SER A 9 1.50 9.52 -5.10
CA SER A 9 0.91 10.86 -4.91
C SER A 9 -0.59 10.80 -4.63
N ASP A 10 -1.29 9.94 -5.35
CA ASP A 10 -2.75 9.87 -5.34
C ASP A 10 -3.23 8.44 -5.38
N VAL A 11 -4.32 8.16 -4.68
CA VAL A 11 -5.00 6.84 -4.68
C VAL A 11 -6.51 7.04 -4.80
N TRP A 12 -7.10 6.36 -5.72
CA TRP A 12 -8.56 6.29 -5.87
C TRP A 12 -9.02 4.86 -5.63
N SER A 13 -10.07 4.72 -4.84
CA SER A 13 -10.67 3.42 -4.56
C SER A 13 -12.18 3.46 -4.65
N ALA A 14 -12.76 2.32 -4.99
CA ALA A 14 -14.19 2.08 -4.92
C ALA A 14 -14.42 0.72 -4.25
N ALA A 15 -15.33 0.67 -3.28
CA ALA A 15 -15.62 -0.54 -2.53
C ALA A 15 -17.12 -0.77 -2.41
N ASP A 16 -17.53 -2.00 -2.67
CA ASP A 16 -18.86 -2.49 -2.31
C ASP A 16 -18.76 -3.26 -1.00
N VAL A 17 -19.38 -2.74 0.03
CA VAL A 17 -19.41 -3.34 1.37
C VAL A 17 -20.84 -3.70 1.79
N GLY A 18 -21.81 -3.64 0.86
CA GLY A 18 -23.21 -3.66 1.20
C GLY A 18 -23.60 -2.47 2.06
N GLU A 19 -24.42 -2.67 3.08
CA GLU A 19 -24.75 -1.63 4.04
C GLU A 19 -23.51 -1.18 4.81
N ALA A 20 -23.15 0.09 4.68
CA ALA A 20 -22.06 0.70 5.46
C ALA A 20 -22.64 1.16 6.81
N ILE A 21 -22.48 0.36 7.86
CA ILE A 21 -22.96 0.67 9.22
C ILE A 21 -22.37 2.00 9.74
N SER A 22 -21.13 2.30 9.35
CA SER A 22 -20.48 3.58 9.63
C SER A 22 -20.01 4.20 8.32
N PRO A 23 -20.84 5.04 7.67
CA PRO A 23 -20.51 5.63 6.38
C PRO A 23 -19.23 6.45 6.36
N ASP A 24 -18.91 7.12 7.46
CA ASP A 24 -17.65 7.88 7.59
C ASP A 24 -16.48 7.00 8.02
N GLY A 25 -16.71 6.00 8.87
CA GLY A 25 -15.70 5.10 9.36
C GLY A 25 -15.20 4.09 8.31
N THR A 26 -16.09 3.65 7.42
CA THR A 26 -15.75 2.66 6.40
C THR A 26 -14.71 3.15 5.39
N PRO A 27 -14.83 4.35 4.80
CA PRO A 27 -13.75 4.91 3.97
C PRO A 27 -12.42 5.05 4.73
N ASN A 28 -12.45 5.54 5.97
CA ASN A 28 -11.25 5.68 6.79
C ASN A 28 -10.56 4.33 7.04
N GLN A 29 -11.32 3.26 7.26
CA GLN A 29 -10.78 1.91 7.39
C GLN A 29 -10.10 1.44 6.10
N ILE A 30 -10.73 1.67 4.97
CA ILE A 30 -10.19 1.30 3.65
C ILE A 30 -8.90 2.09 3.37
N GLU A 31 -8.91 3.40 3.59
CA GLU A 31 -7.76 4.28 3.39
C GLU A 31 -6.61 3.94 4.33
N GLY A 32 -6.88 3.67 5.60
CA GLY A 32 -5.88 3.20 6.56
C GLY A 32 -5.20 1.91 6.12
N GLY A 33 -5.97 0.94 5.63
CA GLY A 33 -5.44 -0.30 5.08
C GLY A 33 -4.58 -0.07 3.83
N MET A 34 -4.97 0.84 2.94
CA MET A 34 -4.17 1.21 1.76
C MET A 34 -2.85 1.86 2.16
N ILE A 35 -2.86 2.80 3.12
CA ILE A 35 -1.64 3.45 3.64
C ILE A 35 -0.66 2.40 4.17
N GLN A 36 -1.16 1.47 4.98
CA GLN A 36 -0.35 0.39 5.53
C GLN A 36 0.29 -0.45 4.42
N VAL A 37 -0.46 -0.83 3.41
CA VAL A 37 0.05 -1.66 2.31
C VAL A 37 1.00 -0.90 1.40
N ILE A 38 0.79 0.38 1.16
CA ILE A 38 1.75 1.24 0.46
C ILE A 38 3.07 1.26 1.21
N SER A 39 3.04 1.40 2.54
CA SER A 39 4.23 1.33 3.40
C SER A 39 4.96 -0.01 3.23
N TRP A 40 4.27 -1.14 3.32
CA TRP A 40 4.86 -2.47 3.11
C TRP A 40 5.47 -2.61 1.71
N SER A 41 4.76 -2.10 0.72
CA SER A 41 5.17 -2.26 -0.68
C SER A 41 6.42 -1.46 -1.02
N LEU A 42 6.66 -0.34 -0.34
CA LEU A 42 7.73 0.58 -0.69
C LEU A 42 8.93 0.52 0.26
N THR A 43 8.71 0.30 1.57
CA THR A 43 9.76 0.56 2.56
C THR A 43 10.01 -0.59 3.55
N GLU A 44 8.95 -1.29 3.99
CA GLU A 44 9.06 -2.16 5.16
C GLU A 44 9.72 -3.50 4.85
N LYS A 45 10.78 -3.82 5.58
CA LYS A 45 11.51 -5.07 5.43
C LYS A 45 12.17 -5.50 6.73
N ILE A 46 11.98 -6.76 7.10
CA ILE A 46 12.77 -7.40 8.15
C ILE A 46 14.00 -8.06 7.52
N SER A 47 15.17 -7.81 8.10
CA SER A 47 16.44 -8.32 7.62
C SER A 47 17.00 -9.39 8.57
N PHE A 48 17.54 -10.47 7.99
CA PHE A 48 18.14 -11.56 8.73
C PHE A 48 19.57 -11.84 8.23
N ALA A 49 20.48 -12.16 9.14
CA ALA A 49 21.78 -12.70 8.80
C ALA A 49 22.23 -13.70 9.87
N GLY A 50 22.84 -14.82 9.46
CA GLY A 50 23.31 -15.87 10.37
C GLY A 50 22.21 -16.45 11.26
N GLY A 51 20.96 -16.46 10.82
CA GLY A 51 19.80 -16.92 11.60
C GLY A 51 19.31 -15.91 12.66
N GLN A 52 19.87 -14.72 12.72
CA GLN A 52 19.48 -13.66 13.65
C GLN A 52 18.71 -12.55 12.93
N ASN A 53 17.70 -11.98 13.62
CA ASN A 53 17.00 -10.78 13.16
C ASN A 53 17.90 -9.56 13.38
N LEU A 54 18.16 -8.82 12.31
CA LEU A 54 18.94 -7.57 12.33
C LEU A 54 18.07 -6.34 12.51
N THR A 55 16.77 -6.45 12.28
CA THR A 55 15.80 -5.36 12.45
C THR A 55 15.35 -5.33 13.91
N GLN A 56 15.90 -4.43 14.71
CA GLN A 56 15.72 -4.46 16.18
C GLN A 56 14.95 -3.25 16.73
N ASN A 57 14.83 -2.18 15.96
CA ASN A 57 14.16 -0.95 16.37
C ASN A 57 13.55 -0.22 15.15
N TRP A 58 12.92 0.92 15.40
CA TRP A 58 12.28 1.71 14.34
C TRP A 58 13.24 2.35 13.34
N ASP A 59 14.50 2.54 13.69
CA ASP A 59 15.50 3.05 12.75
C ASP A 59 15.86 2.01 11.71
N ASP A 60 15.77 0.72 12.08
CA ASP A 60 16.01 -0.42 11.19
C ASP A 60 14.76 -0.84 10.40
N TYR A 61 13.59 -0.32 10.78
CA TYR A 61 12.30 -0.66 10.17
C TYR A 61 11.53 0.61 9.80
N PRO A 62 11.91 1.24 8.70
CA PRO A 62 11.24 2.46 8.24
C PRO A 62 9.79 2.16 7.81
N ILE A 63 8.89 3.03 8.21
CA ILE A 63 7.48 3.05 7.78
C ILE A 63 7.18 4.34 7.02
N LEU A 64 6.09 4.35 6.28
CA LEU A 64 5.61 5.55 5.59
C LEU A 64 5.36 6.68 6.60
N LYS A 65 5.89 7.87 6.33
CA LYS A 65 5.71 9.05 7.18
C LYS A 65 4.46 9.82 6.77
N PHE A 66 3.94 10.65 7.65
CA PHE A 66 2.79 11.52 7.37
C PHE A 66 2.96 12.40 6.13
N SER A 67 4.17 12.88 5.88
CA SER A 67 4.49 13.70 4.70
C SER A 67 4.52 12.90 3.39
N GLU A 68 4.49 11.59 3.47
CA GLU A 68 4.57 10.66 2.32
C GLU A 68 3.22 9.99 2.03
N VAL A 69 2.22 10.24 2.89
CA VAL A 69 0.87 9.70 2.69
C VAL A 69 0.24 10.33 1.44
N PRO A 70 -0.26 9.52 0.51
CA PRO A 70 -0.88 10.03 -0.71
C PRO A 70 -2.20 10.75 -0.45
N CYS A 71 -2.62 11.58 -1.41
CA CYS A 71 -3.99 12.07 -1.45
C CYS A 71 -4.92 10.89 -1.74
N MET A 72 -5.93 10.68 -0.91
CA MET A 72 -6.80 9.52 -1.01
C MET A 72 -8.25 9.92 -1.28
N GLN A 73 -8.91 9.14 -2.15
CA GLN A 73 -10.33 9.29 -2.45
C GLN A 73 -10.98 7.92 -2.51
N THR A 74 -11.82 7.63 -1.54
CA THR A 74 -12.57 6.37 -1.47
C THR A 74 -14.06 6.62 -1.70
N ARG A 75 -14.66 5.83 -2.57
CA ARG A 75 -16.11 5.82 -2.81
C ARG A 75 -16.70 4.48 -2.40
N LEU A 76 -17.74 4.52 -1.59
CA LEU A 76 -18.59 3.36 -1.38
C LEU A 76 -19.58 3.27 -2.55
N ILE A 77 -19.63 2.10 -3.15
CA ILE A 77 -20.52 1.76 -4.28
C ILE A 77 -21.37 0.55 -3.88
N GLY A 78 -22.39 0.26 -4.68
CA GLY A 78 -23.28 -0.86 -4.41
C GLY A 78 -24.52 -0.48 -3.61
N PRO A 79 -25.46 -1.41 -3.44
CA PRO A 79 -26.73 -1.18 -2.79
C PRO A 79 -26.56 -1.08 -1.28
N GLN A 80 -27.01 0.05 -0.70
CA GLN A 80 -26.92 0.30 0.74
C GLN A 80 -27.98 -0.47 1.58
N ASP A 81 -28.88 -1.16 0.92
CA ASP A 81 -29.89 -2.05 1.52
C ASP A 81 -29.46 -3.54 1.47
N ALA A 82 -28.29 -3.83 0.92
CA ALA A 82 -27.71 -5.17 0.94
C ALA A 82 -27.10 -5.48 2.32
N PRO A 83 -27.06 -6.76 2.73
CA PRO A 83 -26.39 -7.14 3.97
C PRO A 83 -24.94 -6.63 4.03
N PRO A 84 -24.46 -6.17 5.21
CA PRO A 84 -23.08 -5.72 5.36
C PRO A 84 -22.09 -6.85 5.11
N LEU A 85 -21.04 -6.59 4.32
CA LEU A 85 -20.04 -7.58 3.93
C LEU A 85 -18.73 -7.47 4.75
N GLY A 86 -18.58 -6.40 5.51
CA GLY A 86 -17.36 -6.08 6.22
C GLY A 86 -16.31 -5.36 5.36
N ALA A 87 -15.43 -4.59 6.01
CA ALA A 87 -14.45 -3.74 5.34
C ALA A 87 -13.06 -3.79 5.99
N GLY A 88 -12.78 -4.76 6.87
CA GLY A 88 -11.57 -4.76 7.70
C GLY A 88 -10.26 -4.73 6.92
N GLU A 89 -10.10 -5.60 5.93
CA GLU A 89 -8.87 -5.75 5.17
C GLU A 89 -9.08 -5.81 3.65
N ILE A 90 -10.22 -5.34 3.16
CA ILE A 90 -10.58 -5.46 1.73
C ILE A 90 -9.63 -4.70 0.80
N SER A 91 -8.97 -3.68 1.30
CA SER A 91 -8.02 -2.86 0.54
C SER A 91 -6.63 -3.47 0.42
N SER A 92 -6.25 -4.42 1.27
CA SER A 92 -4.87 -4.90 1.38
C SER A 92 -4.34 -5.53 0.09
N GLY A 93 -5.03 -6.49 -0.48
CA GLY A 93 -4.64 -7.13 -1.72
C GLY A 93 -4.64 -6.17 -2.92
N PRO A 94 -5.77 -5.48 -3.18
CA PRO A 94 -5.86 -4.54 -4.30
C PRO A 94 -4.84 -3.40 -4.25
N ALA A 95 -4.57 -2.82 -3.07
CA ALA A 95 -3.60 -1.73 -2.94
C ALA A 95 -2.18 -2.17 -3.29
N GLY A 96 -1.73 -3.31 -2.76
CA GLY A 96 -0.41 -3.86 -3.08
C GLY A 96 -0.27 -4.18 -4.58
N ALA A 97 -1.28 -4.81 -5.16
CA ALA A 97 -1.31 -5.09 -6.58
C ALA A 97 -1.28 -3.81 -7.43
N ALA A 98 -2.00 -2.76 -7.02
CA ALA A 98 -2.02 -1.48 -7.73
C ALA A 98 -0.64 -0.82 -7.72
N VAL A 99 0.06 -0.79 -6.57
CA VAL A 99 1.42 -0.25 -6.47
C VAL A 99 2.36 -0.98 -7.42
N VAL A 100 2.42 -2.31 -7.35
CA VAL A 100 3.31 -3.12 -8.19
C VAL A 100 2.99 -2.97 -9.67
N ASN A 101 1.71 -2.99 -10.05
CA ASN A 101 1.28 -2.83 -11.44
C ASN A 101 1.57 -1.45 -11.99
N THR A 102 1.45 -0.39 -11.17
CA THR A 102 1.79 0.97 -11.58
C THR A 102 3.28 1.08 -11.88
N VAL A 103 4.11 0.55 -11.01
CA VAL A 103 5.57 0.50 -11.22
C VAL A 103 5.92 -0.27 -12.49
N ARG A 104 5.34 -1.45 -12.65
CA ARG A 104 5.51 -2.25 -13.86
C ARG A 104 5.10 -1.47 -15.12
N HIS A 105 3.99 -0.76 -15.06
CA HIS A 105 3.50 0.02 -16.19
C HIS A 105 4.43 1.19 -16.55
N VAL A 106 4.88 1.92 -15.55
CA VAL A 106 5.72 3.12 -15.74
C VAL A 106 7.13 2.76 -16.21
N LEU A 107 7.72 1.69 -15.66
CA LEU A 107 9.11 1.33 -15.91
C LEU A 107 9.29 0.20 -16.93
N GLY A 108 8.23 -0.48 -17.31
CA GLY A 108 8.29 -1.64 -18.21
C GLY A 108 8.98 -2.87 -17.61
N VAL A 109 9.19 -2.89 -16.29
CA VAL A 109 9.88 -3.98 -15.58
C VAL A 109 8.91 -4.84 -14.79
N VAL A 110 9.22 -6.12 -14.66
CA VAL A 110 8.45 -7.05 -13.82
C VAL A 110 9.26 -7.32 -12.56
N THR A 111 8.64 -7.14 -11.40
CA THR A 111 9.22 -7.52 -10.12
C THR A 111 8.32 -8.52 -9.40
N ASP A 112 8.92 -9.48 -8.76
CA ASP A 112 8.33 -10.48 -7.87
C ASP A 112 8.72 -10.27 -6.40
N ARG A 113 9.38 -9.15 -6.10
CA ARG A 113 9.95 -8.85 -4.78
C ARG A 113 9.44 -7.54 -4.22
N LEU A 114 9.18 -7.54 -2.93
CA LEU A 114 8.88 -6.36 -2.12
C LEU A 114 9.90 -6.26 -0.95
N PRO A 115 10.12 -5.08 -0.40
CA PRO A 115 9.60 -3.79 -0.84
C PRO A 115 10.29 -3.30 -2.14
N LEU A 116 9.59 -2.41 -2.84
CA LEU A 116 10.10 -1.69 -4.01
C LEU A 116 10.98 -0.53 -3.54
N SER A 117 11.99 -0.82 -2.73
CA SER A 117 12.93 0.17 -2.22
C SER A 117 13.81 0.73 -3.36
N ARG A 118 14.39 1.91 -3.15
CA ARG A 118 15.35 2.52 -4.07
C ARG A 118 16.41 1.53 -4.57
N HIS A 119 16.97 0.73 -3.66
CA HIS A 119 17.98 -0.28 -4.02
C HIS A 119 17.42 -1.37 -4.94
N ALA A 120 16.20 -1.82 -4.69
CA ALA A 120 15.51 -2.78 -5.56
C ALA A 120 15.24 -2.18 -6.95
N PHE A 121 14.91 -0.89 -7.02
CA PHE A 121 14.69 -0.17 -8.27
C PHE A 121 15.95 -0.06 -9.13
N VAL A 122 17.05 0.37 -8.54
CA VAL A 122 18.33 0.48 -9.26
C VAL A 122 18.73 -0.89 -9.83
N ALA A 123 18.53 -1.96 -9.05
CA ALA A 123 18.82 -3.32 -9.50
C ALA A 123 17.89 -3.84 -10.62
N LEU A 124 16.69 -3.27 -10.77
CA LEU A 124 15.75 -3.62 -11.86
C LEU A 124 16.06 -2.87 -13.15
N LEU A 125 16.74 -1.73 -13.09
CA LEU A 125 17.06 -0.88 -14.23
C LEU A 125 18.49 -1.12 -14.78
N SER A 126 19.31 -1.90 -14.07
CA SER A 126 20.67 -2.30 -14.47
C SER A 126 20.67 -3.62 -15.23
#